data_bfeed7a4951bf9899b3ef88e41e355eb
#
_entry.id   bfeed7a4951bf9899b3ef88e41e355eb
#
_cell.length_a   1.000
_cell.length_b   1.000
_cell.length_c   1.000
_cell.angle_alpha   90.00
_cell.angle_beta   90.00
_cell.angle_gamma   90.00
#
_symmetry.space_group_name_H-M   'P 1'
#
loop_
_entity.id
_entity.type
_entity.pdbx_description
1 polymer ?
#
loop_
_entity_poly.entity_id
_entity_poly.type
_entity_poly.pdbx_seq_one_letter_code
_entity_poly.pdbx_strand_id
1 'polypeptide(L)'
;GGGMLWQIASMDEQEANLLLARAGESYAASLRREVELWRQKGESAQQLVRRLDFTEEGAAWALQNLHRLYPGALSANMESVLRDERAKLEALKEQTLRRTLALHGMTRPQPAATPIQGARPKLIRTFAGDADGAKIKALIAAEGSDSLMAQHEKNHSLESCILYWTCGRYDFEEIAERAVWENGGGDKEYVGQFLRILNRGGLV
;
A
#
# COMPACT_ATOMS: atom_id res chain seq x y z
N GLY A 1 23.68 -8.98 -2.02
CA GLY A 1 22.67 -8.83 -0.96
C GLY A 1 23.24 -8.71 0.46
N GLY A 2 24.46 -9.23 0.75
CA GLY A 2 25.02 -9.24 2.10
C GLY A 2 25.46 -7.88 2.66
N GLY A 3 25.90 -6.95 1.81
CA GLY A 3 26.39 -5.65 2.24
C GLY A 3 25.30 -4.73 2.83
N MET A 4 24.10 -4.80 2.33
CA MET A 4 22.99 -3.97 2.79
C MET A 4 22.47 -4.42 4.17
N LEU A 5 22.43 -5.72 4.43
CA LEU A 5 22.08 -6.27 5.74
C LEU A 5 23.12 -5.92 6.81
N TRP A 6 24.39 -5.87 6.44
CA TRP A 6 25.46 -5.49 7.35
C TRP A 6 25.42 -4.01 7.71
N GLN A 7 25.14 -3.11 6.76
CA GLN A 7 24.96 -1.68 7.02
C GLN A 7 23.79 -1.41 7.99
N ILE A 8 22.68 -2.14 7.84
CA ILE A 8 21.52 -2.01 8.74
C ILE A 8 21.87 -2.50 10.16
N ALA A 9 22.63 -3.58 10.27
CA ALA A 9 23.02 -4.16 11.57
C ALA A 9 24.04 -3.31 12.35
N SER A 10 24.73 -2.36 11.68
CA SER A 10 25.71 -1.45 12.28
C SER A 10 25.27 0.01 12.31
N MET A 11 24.02 0.29 11.96
CA MET A 11 23.48 1.63 11.87
C MET A 11 23.46 2.32 13.24
N ASP A 12 24.07 3.49 13.31
CA ASP A 12 24.02 4.35 14.48
C ASP A 12 22.82 5.31 14.46
N GLU A 13 22.64 6.07 15.56
CA GLU A 13 21.53 7.02 15.70
C GLU A 13 21.58 8.14 14.66
N GLN A 14 22.75 8.56 14.23
CA GLN A 14 22.92 9.60 13.22
C GLN A 14 22.51 9.10 11.84
N GLU A 15 22.89 7.89 11.47
CA GLU A 15 22.48 7.25 10.23
C GLU A 15 20.97 6.99 10.20
N ALA A 16 20.37 6.58 11.33
CA ALA A 16 18.93 6.41 11.46
C ALA A 16 18.18 7.73 11.24
N ASN A 17 18.66 8.85 11.80
CA ASN A 17 18.07 10.17 11.58
C ASN A 17 18.17 10.62 10.12
N LEU A 18 19.27 10.33 9.43
CA LEU A 18 19.41 10.59 8.00
C LEU A 18 18.42 9.78 7.16
N LEU A 19 18.19 8.52 7.50
CA LEU A 19 17.19 7.68 6.82
C LEU A 19 15.76 8.21 7.04
N LEU A 20 15.44 8.67 8.24
CA LEU A 20 14.15 9.30 8.55
C LEU A 20 13.93 10.57 7.73
N ALA A 21 14.94 11.43 7.62
CA ALA A 21 14.85 12.64 6.79
C ALA A 21 14.61 12.29 5.32
N ARG A 22 15.34 11.33 4.77
CA ARG A 22 15.14 10.83 3.40
C ARG A 22 13.76 10.21 3.18
N ALA A 23 13.24 9.49 4.18
CA ALA A 23 11.89 8.95 4.11
C ALA A 23 10.85 10.07 4.01
N GLY A 24 11.01 11.16 4.76
CA GLY A 24 10.16 12.35 4.67
C GLY A 24 10.19 13.03 3.29
N GLU A 25 11.37 13.18 2.70
CA GLU A 25 11.53 13.73 1.34
C GLU A 25 10.88 12.82 0.28
N SER A 26 11.08 11.52 0.39
CA SER A 26 10.47 10.52 -0.49
C SER A 26 8.94 10.54 -0.38
N TYR A 27 8.42 10.69 0.82
CA TYR A 27 6.98 10.81 1.05
C TYR A 27 6.40 12.08 0.39
N ALA A 28 7.05 13.23 0.56
CA ALA A 28 6.63 14.48 -0.07
C ALA A 28 6.61 14.36 -1.62
N ALA A 29 7.57 13.66 -2.19
CA ALA A 29 7.60 13.38 -3.63
C ALA A 29 6.44 12.45 -4.04
N SER A 30 6.15 11.42 -3.23
CA SER A 30 5.04 10.48 -3.47
C SER A 30 3.69 11.18 -3.42
N LEU A 31 3.45 12.07 -2.44
CA LEU A 31 2.21 12.85 -2.39
C LEU A 31 2.01 13.71 -3.64
N ARG A 32 3.07 14.37 -4.11
CA ARG A 32 3.01 15.18 -5.35
C ARG A 32 2.66 14.32 -6.57
N ARG A 33 3.28 13.14 -6.67
CA ARG A 33 3.01 12.18 -7.74
C ARG A 33 1.54 11.72 -7.72
N GLU A 34 0.99 11.40 -6.55
CA GLU A 34 -0.40 10.96 -6.43
C GLU A 34 -1.40 12.06 -6.80
N VAL A 35 -1.12 13.31 -6.43
CA VAL A 35 -1.93 14.47 -6.86
C VAL A 35 -1.89 14.61 -8.38
N GLU A 36 -0.72 14.46 -9.01
CA GLU A 36 -0.60 14.55 -10.46
C GLU A 36 -1.33 13.41 -11.18
N LEU A 37 -1.21 12.18 -10.70
CA LEU A 37 -1.94 11.02 -11.23
C LEU A 37 -3.45 11.20 -11.09
N TRP A 38 -3.92 11.67 -9.94
CA TRP A 38 -5.32 11.99 -9.71
C TRP A 38 -5.83 13.02 -10.73
N ARG A 39 -5.08 14.09 -10.95
CA ARG A 39 -5.39 15.14 -11.91
C ARG A 39 -5.48 14.60 -13.34
N GLN A 40 -4.49 13.82 -13.75
CA GLN A 40 -4.42 13.22 -15.11
C GLN A 40 -5.58 12.27 -15.38
N LYS A 41 -6.04 11.53 -14.36
CA LYS A 41 -7.14 10.57 -14.47
C LYS A 41 -8.53 11.21 -14.35
N GLY A 42 -8.62 12.47 -13.95
CA GLY A 42 -9.90 13.15 -13.70
C GLY A 42 -10.72 12.50 -12.57
N GLU A 43 -10.05 11.96 -11.57
CA GLU A 43 -10.68 11.25 -10.46
C GLU A 43 -11.39 12.21 -9.48
N SER A 44 -12.35 11.70 -8.71
CA SER A 44 -13.11 12.49 -7.73
C SER A 44 -12.26 12.92 -6.53
N ALA A 45 -12.73 13.93 -5.78
CA ALA A 45 -12.12 14.36 -4.53
C ALA A 45 -12.00 13.22 -3.50
N GLN A 46 -12.95 12.28 -3.48
CA GLN A 46 -12.90 11.11 -2.60
C GLN A 46 -11.77 10.15 -2.98
N GLN A 47 -11.51 9.98 -4.26
CA GLN A 47 -10.38 9.17 -4.73
C GLN A 47 -9.04 9.82 -4.40
N LEU A 48 -8.94 11.16 -4.46
CA LEU A 48 -7.76 11.88 -3.98
C LEU A 48 -7.48 11.59 -2.50
N VAL A 49 -8.50 11.70 -1.65
CA VAL A 49 -8.35 11.40 -0.21
C VAL A 49 -7.80 9.99 -0.02
N ARG A 50 -8.41 8.98 -0.66
CA ARG A 50 -7.99 7.58 -0.55
C ARG A 50 -6.55 7.35 -1.02
N ARG A 51 -6.12 8.02 -2.11
CA ARG A 51 -4.74 7.92 -2.61
C ARG A 51 -3.74 8.49 -1.62
N LEU A 52 -4.04 9.66 -1.05
CA LEU A 52 -3.16 10.29 -0.07
C LEU A 52 -3.11 9.50 1.24
N ASP A 53 -4.25 8.93 1.68
CA ASP A 53 -4.30 8.04 2.85
C ASP A 53 -3.47 6.77 2.62
N PHE A 54 -3.55 6.17 1.44
CA PHE A 54 -2.73 5.03 1.06
C PHE A 54 -1.22 5.37 1.09
N THR A 55 -0.85 6.52 0.55
CA THR A 55 0.54 6.98 0.52
C THR A 55 1.08 7.23 1.93
N GLU A 56 0.26 7.83 2.81
CA GLU A 56 0.61 8.03 4.22
C GLU A 56 0.78 6.70 4.96
N GLU A 57 -0.14 5.76 4.77
CA GLU A 57 -0.07 4.44 5.40
C GLU A 57 1.21 3.71 5.02
N GLY A 58 1.60 3.75 3.73
CA GLY A 58 2.86 3.19 3.26
C GLY A 58 4.09 3.84 3.91
N ALA A 59 4.10 5.16 4.02
CA ALA A 59 5.18 5.90 4.68
C ALA A 59 5.24 5.61 6.19
N ALA A 60 4.10 5.58 6.87
CA ALA A 60 4.02 5.25 8.30
C ALA A 60 4.49 3.82 8.58
N TRP A 61 4.16 2.88 7.68
CA TRP A 61 4.64 1.50 7.77
C TRP A 61 6.15 1.42 7.53
N ALA A 62 6.71 2.18 6.58
CA ALA A 62 8.15 2.26 6.36
C ALA A 62 8.89 2.78 7.60
N LEU A 63 8.39 3.85 8.24
CA LEU A 63 8.94 4.37 9.49
C LEU A 63 8.88 3.32 10.61
N GLN A 64 7.78 2.58 10.73
CA GLN A 64 7.63 1.52 11.72
C GLN A 64 8.58 0.34 11.49
N ASN A 65 8.93 0.04 10.23
CA ASN A 65 9.90 -0.98 9.91
C ASN A 65 11.35 -0.56 10.16
N LEU A 66 11.69 0.71 10.03
CA LEU A 66 12.99 1.23 10.47
C LEU A 66 13.24 0.90 11.94
N HIS A 67 12.20 1.00 12.79
CA HIS A 67 12.26 0.56 14.18
C HIS A 67 12.66 -0.93 14.33
N ARG A 68 12.11 -1.79 13.47
CA ARG A 68 12.38 -3.25 13.52
C ARG A 68 13.79 -3.63 13.01
N LEU A 69 14.37 -2.77 12.19
CA LEU A 69 15.70 -2.98 11.63
C LEU A 69 16.81 -2.48 12.56
N TYR A 70 16.48 -1.65 13.54
CA TYR A 70 17.44 -1.15 14.52
C TYR A 70 17.77 -2.25 15.55
N PRO A 71 19.05 -2.66 15.70
CA PRO A 71 19.41 -3.85 16.47
C PRO A 71 19.37 -3.66 18.01
N GLY A 72 18.98 -2.49 18.49
CA GLY A 72 18.88 -2.16 19.92
C GLY A 72 17.49 -1.72 20.33
N ALA A 73 17.26 -1.62 21.65
CA ALA A 73 16.12 -0.87 22.14
C ALA A 73 16.27 0.58 21.68
N LEU A 74 15.26 1.12 21.01
CA LEU A 74 15.27 2.53 20.61
C LEU A 74 15.50 3.39 21.85
N SER A 75 16.44 4.32 21.76
CA SER A 75 16.56 5.34 22.80
C SER A 75 15.24 6.13 22.88
N ALA A 76 14.91 6.67 24.05
CA ALA A 76 13.74 7.53 24.21
C ALA A 76 13.75 8.73 23.22
N ASN A 77 14.94 9.17 22.83
CA ASN A 77 15.14 10.19 21.80
C ASN A 77 14.66 9.72 20.43
N MET A 78 15.02 8.50 20.02
CA MET A 78 14.61 7.94 18.73
C MET A 78 13.10 7.72 18.66
N GLU A 79 12.46 7.28 19.72
CA GLU A 79 11.00 7.18 19.81
C GLU A 79 10.31 8.53 19.65
N SER A 80 10.89 9.59 20.23
CA SER A 80 10.40 10.95 20.03
C SER A 80 10.52 11.39 18.60
N VAL A 81 11.69 11.17 17.96
CA VAL A 81 11.93 11.50 16.56
C VAL A 81 10.95 10.77 15.64
N LEU A 82 10.72 9.48 15.85
CA LEU A 82 9.75 8.72 15.05
C LEU A 82 8.31 9.25 15.18
N ARG A 83 7.93 9.65 16.39
CA ARG A 83 6.62 10.26 16.65
C ARG A 83 6.48 11.60 15.94
N ASP A 84 7.50 12.44 16.02
CA ASP A 84 7.54 13.75 15.40
C ASP A 84 7.51 13.64 13.87
N GLU A 85 8.27 12.69 13.29
CA GLU A 85 8.23 12.42 11.85
C GLU A 85 6.85 11.94 11.41
N ARG A 86 6.20 11.06 12.16
CA ARG A 86 4.85 10.61 11.85
C ARG A 86 3.85 11.78 11.87
N ALA A 87 3.92 12.67 12.84
CA ALA A 87 3.09 13.87 12.90
C ALA A 87 3.35 14.80 11.70
N LYS A 88 4.60 14.92 11.24
CA LYS A 88 4.94 15.68 10.03
C LYS A 88 4.35 15.06 8.77
N LEU A 89 4.35 13.72 8.63
CA LEU A 89 3.73 13.04 7.49
C LEU A 89 2.23 13.36 7.41
N GLU A 90 1.53 13.24 8.53
CA GLU A 90 0.10 13.54 8.62
C GLU A 90 -0.19 15.01 8.29
N ALA A 91 0.56 15.95 8.87
CA ALA A 91 0.42 17.37 8.59
C ALA A 91 0.66 17.70 7.11
N LEU A 92 1.66 17.10 6.49
CA LEU A 92 1.98 17.30 5.07
C LEU A 92 0.87 16.75 4.16
N LYS A 93 0.30 15.59 4.47
CA LYS A 93 -0.87 15.05 3.76
C LYS A 93 -2.04 16.01 3.82
N GLU A 94 -2.41 16.46 5.02
CA GLU A 94 -3.54 17.36 5.22
C GLU A 94 -3.33 18.70 4.50
N GLN A 95 -2.12 19.24 4.54
CA GLN A 95 -1.78 20.45 3.80
C GLN A 95 -1.91 20.24 2.28
N THR A 96 -1.38 19.12 1.78
CA THR A 96 -1.42 18.77 0.35
C THR A 96 -2.87 18.61 -0.11
N LEU A 97 -3.67 17.84 0.63
CA LEU A 97 -5.10 17.65 0.33
C LEU A 97 -5.85 18.97 0.28
N ARG A 98 -5.73 19.77 1.34
CA ARG A 98 -6.44 21.06 1.45
C ARG A 98 -6.08 22.02 0.32
N ARG A 99 -4.79 22.13 0.03
CA ARG A 99 -4.29 22.99 -1.06
C ARG A 99 -4.79 22.51 -2.43
N THR A 100 -4.73 21.22 -2.68
CA THR A 100 -5.16 20.62 -3.95
C THR A 100 -6.66 20.84 -4.17
N LEU A 101 -7.50 20.54 -3.17
CA LEU A 101 -8.93 20.74 -3.27
C LEU A 101 -9.28 22.22 -3.50
N ALA A 102 -8.65 23.14 -2.78
CA ALA A 102 -8.86 24.59 -2.95
C ALA A 102 -8.49 25.05 -4.37
N LEU A 103 -7.36 24.59 -4.94
CA LEU A 103 -6.95 24.93 -6.30
C LEU A 103 -7.92 24.45 -7.39
N HIS A 104 -8.66 23.37 -7.11
CA HIS A 104 -9.66 22.82 -8.03
C HIS A 104 -11.09 23.20 -7.69
N GLY A 105 -11.32 24.14 -6.74
CA GLY A 105 -12.66 24.57 -6.33
C GLY A 105 -13.49 23.46 -5.70
N MET A 106 -12.85 22.45 -5.15
CA MET A 106 -13.51 21.28 -4.55
C MET A 106 -13.55 21.42 -3.02
N THR A 107 -14.62 20.89 -2.42
CA THR A 107 -14.72 20.74 -0.97
C THR A 107 -14.23 19.37 -0.53
N ARG A 108 -13.73 19.28 0.70
CA ARG A 108 -13.36 17.98 1.29
C ARG A 108 -14.61 17.09 1.33
N PRO A 109 -14.55 15.89 0.74
CA PRO A 109 -15.67 14.95 0.85
C PRO A 109 -15.86 14.58 2.33
N GLN A 110 -17.11 14.59 2.76
CA GLN A 110 -17.40 14.02 4.08
C GLN A 110 -17.06 12.53 4.05
N PRO A 111 -16.51 11.98 5.13
CA PRO A 111 -16.39 10.54 5.26
C PRO A 111 -17.76 9.94 4.92
N ALA A 112 -17.82 9.08 3.92
CA ALA A 112 -19.06 8.37 3.64
C ALA A 112 -19.49 7.74 4.97
N ALA A 113 -20.69 8.07 5.44
CA ALA A 113 -21.28 7.37 6.56
C ALA A 113 -21.22 5.89 6.16
N THR A 114 -20.34 5.14 6.79
CA THR A 114 -20.11 3.74 6.47
C THR A 114 -21.46 3.08 6.65
N PRO A 115 -22.09 2.52 5.60
CA PRO A 115 -23.31 1.78 5.81
C PRO A 115 -22.94 0.64 6.74
N ILE A 116 -23.40 0.70 7.97
CA ILE A 116 -23.29 -0.38 8.94
C ILE A 116 -24.27 -1.48 8.49
N GLN A 117 -23.99 -2.08 7.36
CA GLN A 117 -24.61 -3.31 6.92
C GLN A 117 -23.51 -4.35 6.78
N GLY A 118 -23.28 -5.09 7.87
CA GLY A 118 -22.40 -6.24 7.94
C GLY A 118 -20.93 -5.88 7.70
N ALA A 119 -20.07 -6.19 8.64
CA ALA A 119 -18.62 -6.04 8.40
C ALA A 119 -18.28 -6.83 7.13
N ARG A 120 -17.79 -6.12 6.08
CA ARG A 120 -17.31 -6.80 4.87
C ARG A 120 -16.21 -7.77 5.27
N PRO A 121 -16.21 -9.02 4.77
CA PRO A 121 -15.18 -9.98 5.12
C PRO A 121 -13.80 -9.45 4.77
N LYS A 122 -12.89 -9.51 5.73
CA LYS A 122 -11.49 -9.18 5.52
C LYS A 122 -10.77 -10.41 4.96
N LEU A 123 -10.01 -10.23 3.88
CA LEU A 123 -9.30 -11.34 3.25
C LEU A 123 -7.94 -11.52 3.90
N ILE A 124 -7.65 -12.75 4.30
CA ILE A 124 -6.37 -13.15 4.86
C ILE A 124 -5.82 -14.35 4.09
N ARG A 125 -4.58 -14.26 3.66
CA ARG A 125 -3.90 -15.39 3.03
C ARG A 125 -3.64 -16.50 4.04
N THR A 126 -3.82 -17.73 3.60
CA THR A 126 -3.73 -18.95 4.43
C THR A 126 -2.33 -19.55 4.47
N PHE A 127 -1.35 -18.93 3.81
CA PHE A 127 0.04 -19.40 3.72
C PHE A 127 1.01 -18.30 4.16
N ALA A 128 2.21 -18.72 4.59
CA ALA A 128 3.31 -17.84 4.91
C ALA A 128 4.35 -17.85 3.78
N GLY A 129 5.01 -16.70 3.53
CA GLY A 129 6.02 -16.57 2.49
C GLY A 129 5.44 -16.34 1.09
N ASP A 130 6.20 -16.75 0.08
CA ASP A 130 5.78 -16.61 -1.32
C ASP A 130 4.67 -17.61 -1.67
N ALA A 131 3.78 -17.18 -2.55
CA ALA A 131 2.73 -18.05 -3.05
C ALA A 131 3.32 -19.14 -3.92
N ASP A 132 2.79 -20.36 -3.82
CA ASP A 132 3.10 -21.44 -4.75
C ASP A 132 2.55 -21.10 -6.14
N GLY A 133 3.43 -20.59 -7.00
CA GLY A 133 3.08 -20.18 -8.36
C GLY A 133 2.52 -21.34 -9.19
N ALA A 134 2.95 -22.57 -8.95
CA ALA A 134 2.42 -23.75 -9.63
C ALA A 134 0.96 -24.01 -9.23
N LYS A 135 0.64 -23.87 -7.95
CA LYS A 135 -0.73 -23.99 -7.44
C LYS A 135 -1.64 -22.91 -8.00
N ILE A 136 -1.17 -21.65 -8.02
CA ILE A 136 -1.93 -20.52 -8.61
C ILE A 136 -2.20 -20.78 -10.09
N LYS A 137 -1.18 -21.16 -10.85
CA LYS A 137 -1.31 -21.47 -12.28
C LYS A 137 -2.29 -22.62 -12.53
N ALA A 138 -2.27 -23.65 -11.70
CA ALA A 138 -3.23 -24.76 -11.80
C ALA A 138 -4.67 -24.31 -11.51
N LEU A 139 -4.88 -23.43 -10.53
CA LEU A 139 -6.20 -22.87 -10.23
C LEU A 139 -6.72 -22.01 -11.38
N ILE A 140 -5.88 -21.20 -12.01
CA ILE A 140 -6.24 -20.38 -13.18
C ILE A 140 -6.57 -21.27 -14.37
N ALA A 141 -5.77 -22.32 -14.61
CA ALA A 141 -6.02 -23.29 -15.69
C ALA A 141 -7.36 -24.03 -15.51
N ALA A 142 -7.75 -24.32 -14.26
CA ALA A 142 -9.02 -24.96 -13.94
C ALA A 142 -10.25 -24.09 -14.28
N GLU A 143 -10.10 -22.75 -14.37
CA GLU A 143 -11.16 -21.85 -14.85
C GLU A 143 -11.41 -21.96 -16.35
N GLY A 144 -10.53 -22.60 -17.11
CA GLY A 144 -10.71 -22.84 -18.55
C GLY A 144 -10.68 -21.59 -19.42
N SER A 145 -10.13 -20.48 -18.93
CA SER A 145 -10.08 -19.20 -19.64
C SER A 145 -8.67 -18.88 -20.15
N ASP A 146 -8.48 -18.98 -21.47
CA ASP A 146 -7.21 -18.60 -22.11
C ASP A 146 -6.87 -17.12 -21.88
N SER A 147 -7.89 -16.25 -21.85
CA SER A 147 -7.71 -14.83 -21.58
C SER A 147 -7.15 -14.59 -20.17
N LEU A 148 -7.65 -15.31 -19.18
CA LEU A 148 -7.20 -15.19 -17.81
C LEU A 148 -5.77 -15.71 -17.64
N MET A 149 -5.42 -16.81 -18.29
CA MET A 149 -4.06 -17.34 -18.31
C MET A 149 -3.09 -16.35 -18.97
N ALA A 150 -3.46 -15.74 -20.09
CA ALA A 150 -2.65 -14.72 -20.76
C ALA A 150 -2.49 -13.45 -19.90
N GLN A 151 -3.48 -13.10 -19.08
CA GLN A 151 -3.38 -12.00 -18.14
C GLN A 151 -2.48 -12.35 -16.94
N HIS A 152 -2.56 -13.57 -16.41
CA HIS A 152 -1.68 -14.08 -15.36
C HIS A 152 -0.20 -13.95 -15.76
N GLU A 153 0.16 -14.40 -16.97
CA GLU A 153 1.53 -14.32 -17.48
C GLU A 153 2.09 -12.88 -17.56
N LYS A 154 1.21 -11.88 -17.68
CA LYS A 154 1.59 -10.46 -17.80
C LYS A 154 1.55 -9.69 -16.47
N ASN A 155 0.82 -10.19 -15.48
CA ASN A 155 0.45 -9.41 -14.29
C ASN A 155 1.11 -9.90 -12.99
N HIS A 156 2.23 -10.63 -13.05
CA HIS A 156 2.90 -11.17 -11.84
C HIS A 156 3.20 -10.10 -10.77
N SER A 157 3.59 -8.88 -11.19
CA SER A 157 3.81 -7.78 -10.25
C SER A 157 2.53 -7.37 -9.54
N LEU A 158 1.42 -7.23 -10.28
CA LEU A 158 0.12 -6.90 -9.73
C LEU A 158 -0.39 -7.99 -8.76
N GLU A 159 -0.20 -9.26 -9.12
CA GLU A 159 -0.55 -10.39 -8.27
C GLU A 159 0.23 -10.41 -6.96
N SER A 160 1.51 -10.09 -7.01
CA SER A 160 2.35 -9.93 -5.81
C SER A 160 1.79 -8.83 -4.91
N CYS A 161 1.36 -7.69 -5.47
CA CYS A 161 0.70 -6.63 -4.72
C CYS A 161 -0.62 -7.12 -4.11
N ILE A 162 -1.45 -7.86 -4.85
CA ILE A 162 -2.70 -8.43 -4.35
C ILE A 162 -2.43 -9.33 -3.13
N LEU A 163 -1.49 -10.26 -3.26
CA LEU A 163 -1.12 -11.18 -2.18
C LEU A 163 -0.56 -10.45 -0.97
N TYR A 164 0.17 -9.36 -1.17
CA TYR A 164 0.67 -8.53 -0.08
C TYR A 164 -0.47 -7.91 0.73
N TRP A 165 -1.51 -7.40 0.06
CA TRP A 165 -2.64 -6.74 0.72
C TRP A 165 -3.67 -7.70 1.32
N THR A 166 -3.59 -9.02 1.06
CA THR A 166 -4.42 -10.04 1.72
C THR A 166 -3.91 -10.38 3.12
N CYS A 167 -3.82 -9.38 3.98
CA CYS A 167 -3.23 -9.47 5.33
C CYS A 167 -4.28 -9.50 6.47
N GLY A 168 -5.57 -9.65 6.15
CA GLY A 168 -6.65 -9.67 7.14
C GLY A 168 -7.13 -8.28 7.59
N ARG A 169 -6.61 -7.20 6.99
CA ARG A 169 -7.00 -5.83 7.35
C ARG A 169 -8.02 -5.22 6.41
N TYR A 170 -8.03 -5.65 5.16
CA TYR A 170 -8.75 -5.02 4.06
C TYR A 170 -9.81 -5.94 3.48
N ASP A 171 -10.89 -5.34 3.00
CA ASP A 171 -11.89 -6.06 2.21
C ASP A 171 -11.45 -6.18 0.75
N PHE A 172 -12.27 -6.87 -0.04
CA PHE A 172 -12.01 -7.13 -1.44
C PHE A 172 -11.79 -5.87 -2.29
N GLU A 173 -12.61 -4.83 -2.10
CA GLU A 173 -12.52 -3.58 -2.86
C GLU A 173 -11.29 -2.77 -2.46
N GLU A 174 -11.01 -2.73 -1.16
CA GLU A 174 -9.81 -2.07 -0.63
C GLU A 174 -8.52 -2.71 -1.14
N ILE A 175 -8.47 -4.05 -1.20
CA ILE A 175 -7.32 -4.78 -1.75
C ILE A 175 -7.15 -4.47 -3.23
N ALA A 176 -8.25 -4.47 -4.01
CA ALA A 176 -8.19 -4.18 -5.43
C ALA A 176 -7.66 -2.77 -5.72
N GLU A 177 -8.11 -1.77 -4.98
CA GLU A 177 -7.62 -0.40 -5.12
C GLU A 177 -6.14 -0.29 -4.77
N ARG A 178 -5.73 -0.85 -3.62
CA ARG A 178 -4.35 -0.78 -3.11
C ARG A 178 -3.36 -1.47 -4.04
N ALA A 179 -3.70 -2.68 -4.51
CA ALA A 179 -2.85 -3.43 -5.43
C ALA A 179 -2.62 -2.69 -6.74
N VAL A 180 -3.67 -2.09 -7.32
CA VAL A 180 -3.57 -1.29 -8.55
C VAL A 180 -2.73 -0.03 -8.32
N TRP A 181 -2.87 0.64 -7.20
CA TRP A 181 -2.06 1.83 -6.89
C TRP A 181 -0.59 1.49 -6.67
N GLU A 182 -0.29 0.45 -5.91
CA GLU A 182 1.08 0.02 -5.63
C GLU A 182 1.79 -0.45 -6.91
N ASN A 183 1.09 -1.19 -7.76
CA ASN A 183 1.61 -1.63 -9.06
C ASN A 183 1.79 -0.47 -10.07
N GLY A 184 1.31 0.74 -9.76
CA GLY A 184 1.34 1.88 -10.68
C GLY A 184 0.28 1.84 -11.77
N GLY A 185 -0.63 0.87 -11.74
CA GLY A 185 -1.72 0.65 -12.68
C GLY A 185 -2.16 -0.81 -12.67
N GLY A 186 -3.24 -1.11 -13.38
CA GLY A 186 -3.76 -2.46 -13.50
C GLY A 186 -5.27 -2.48 -13.73
N ASP A 187 -5.74 -3.65 -14.15
CA ASP A 187 -7.15 -3.89 -14.38
C ASP A 187 -7.82 -4.38 -13.08
N LYS A 188 -8.75 -3.60 -12.55
CA LYS A 188 -9.52 -3.96 -11.35
C LYS A 188 -10.39 -5.20 -11.55
N GLU A 189 -10.86 -5.44 -12.77
CA GLU A 189 -11.63 -6.63 -13.08
C GLU A 189 -10.77 -7.89 -12.96
N TYR A 190 -9.54 -7.82 -13.49
CA TYR A 190 -8.55 -8.89 -13.31
C TYR A 190 -8.26 -9.14 -11.83
N VAL A 191 -8.00 -8.10 -11.05
CA VAL A 191 -7.79 -8.24 -9.60
C VAL A 191 -8.96 -8.97 -8.95
N GLY A 192 -10.18 -8.58 -9.33
CA GLY A 192 -11.39 -9.21 -8.83
C GLY A 192 -11.52 -10.68 -9.19
N GLN A 193 -11.14 -11.05 -10.40
CA GLN A 193 -11.13 -12.45 -10.85
C GLN A 193 -10.07 -13.26 -10.10
N PHE A 194 -8.87 -12.71 -9.99
CA PHE A 194 -7.75 -13.35 -9.30
C PHE A 194 -8.05 -13.61 -7.82
N LEU A 195 -8.59 -12.64 -7.09
CA LEU A 195 -9.00 -12.83 -5.69
C LEU A 195 -10.07 -13.93 -5.53
N ARG A 196 -11.04 -14.02 -6.46
CA ARG A 196 -12.05 -15.10 -6.45
C ARG A 196 -11.42 -16.46 -6.64
N ILE A 197 -10.42 -16.57 -7.53
CA ILE A 197 -9.69 -17.82 -7.76
C ILE A 197 -8.91 -18.23 -6.51
N LEU A 198 -8.20 -17.27 -5.89
CA LEU A 198 -7.48 -17.53 -4.63
C LEU A 198 -8.43 -18.01 -3.53
N ASN A 199 -9.60 -17.39 -3.41
CA ASN A 199 -10.61 -17.78 -2.41
C ASN A 199 -11.14 -19.19 -2.67
N ARG A 200 -11.48 -19.53 -3.92
CA ARG A 200 -11.91 -20.89 -4.28
C ARG A 200 -10.80 -21.93 -4.03
N GLY A 201 -9.56 -21.57 -4.24
CA GLY A 201 -8.40 -22.41 -3.97
C GLY A 201 -8.03 -22.52 -2.47
N GLY A 202 -8.75 -21.84 -1.60
CA GLY A 202 -8.46 -21.79 -0.16
C GLY A 202 -7.14 -21.09 0.16
N LEU A 203 -6.71 -20.14 -0.66
CA LEU A 203 -5.49 -19.37 -0.47
C LEU A 203 -5.75 -18.01 0.24
N VAL A 204 -6.97 -17.55 0.26
CA VAL A 204 -7.45 -16.36 0.97
C VAL A 204 -8.80 -16.60 1.61
#